data_144a92aaf289c3f7f7269a6085e1e5b2
#
_entry.id   144a92aaf289c3f7f7269a6085e1e5b2
#
_cell.length_a   1.000
_cell.length_b   1.000
_cell.length_c   1.000
_cell.angle_alpha   90.00
_cell.angle_beta   90.00
_cell.angle_gamma   90.00
#
_symmetry.space_group_name_H-M   'P 1'
#
loop_
_entity.id
_entity.type
_entity.pdbx_description
1 polymer ?
#
loop_
_entity_poly.entity_id
_entity_poly.type
_entity_poly.pdbx_seq_one_letter_code
_entity_poly.pdbx_strand_id
1 'polypeptide(L)'
;MNSIINVGNELFDVTRKNILVILAVGILAALLLSGVKWMFSDNTVKTGNYTFVRMVSVQNDAENNQFAVDAFLNSATNYYHFIKNTPEEGFDFALVDSAWKRKNINEQMNWLKSKIHISSFHGNAFEVVIHFDPNITNDVEYLNRHGDFLADNFVKQSEKTIQEVAPNVSFSVVSSEKTIPRVIEKNQKSAMVKTGIIGFFVGCIGMAAIIFLHRLRKMNQSLKVKIK
;
A
#
# COMPACT_ATOMS: atom_id res chain seq x y z
N MET A 1 33.89 29.26 -28.66
CA MET A 1 33.14 30.00 -27.61
C MET A 1 32.08 30.95 -28.23
N ASN A 2 32.32 31.60 -29.36
CA ASN A 2 31.33 32.50 -29.98
C ASN A 2 30.02 31.85 -30.48
N SER A 3 30.00 30.58 -30.84
CA SER A 3 28.81 29.91 -31.34
C SER A 3 27.75 29.63 -30.21
N ILE A 4 28.19 29.36 -28.99
CA ILE A 4 27.28 29.11 -27.86
C ILE A 4 26.61 30.41 -27.42
N ILE A 5 27.34 31.51 -27.40
CA ILE A 5 26.83 32.85 -27.05
C ILE A 5 25.77 33.28 -28.09
N ASN A 6 25.98 33.00 -29.38
CA ASN A 6 24.99 33.31 -30.41
C ASN A 6 23.70 32.49 -30.27
N VAL A 7 23.79 31.23 -29.93
CA VAL A 7 22.61 30.38 -29.67
C VAL A 7 21.82 30.88 -28.46
N GLY A 8 22.50 31.31 -27.39
CA GLY A 8 21.85 31.87 -26.19
C GLY A 8 21.09 33.16 -26.49
N ASN A 9 21.69 34.07 -27.24
CA ASN A 9 21.05 35.34 -27.66
C ASN A 9 19.83 35.10 -28.57
N GLU A 10 19.93 34.16 -29.49
CA GLU A 10 18.79 33.80 -30.36
C GLU A 10 17.65 33.15 -29.56
N LEU A 11 17.97 32.29 -28.57
CA LEU A 11 16.95 31.70 -27.71
C LEU A 11 16.23 32.79 -26.92
N PHE A 12 16.97 33.75 -26.38
CA PHE A 12 16.41 34.88 -25.65
C PHE A 12 15.48 35.72 -26.49
N ASP A 13 15.88 36.08 -27.72
CA ASP A 13 15.08 36.86 -28.68
C ASP A 13 13.80 36.13 -29.10
N VAL A 14 13.89 34.81 -29.33
CA VAL A 14 12.74 33.97 -29.65
C VAL A 14 11.76 33.94 -28.51
N THR A 15 12.25 33.73 -27.30
CA THR A 15 11.41 33.68 -26.08
C THR A 15 10.72 35.01 -25.86
N ARG A 16 11.43 36.12 -25.94
CA ARG A 16 10.88 37.47 -25.76
C ARG A 16 9.79 37.81 -26.78
N LYS A 17 9.96 37.45 -28.07
CA LYS A 17 9.00 37.75 -29.15
C LYS A 17 7.73 36.86 -29.05
N ASN A 18 7.84 35.68 -28.47
CA ASN A 18 6.75 34.72 -28.41
C ASN A 18 6.26 34.44 -26.96
N ILE A 19 6.57 35.33 -26.03
CA ILE A 19 6.32 35.11 -24.60
C ILE A 19 4.85 34.82 -24.28
N LEU A 20 3.93 35.51 -24.95
CA LEU A 20 2.49 35.30 -24.74
C LEU A 20 2.04 33.91 -25.19
N VAL A 21 2.58 33.40 -26.30
CA VAL A 21 2.28 32.05 -26.81
C VAL A 21 2.84 30.99 -25.84
N ILE A 22 4.08 31.19 -25.39
CA ILE A 22 4.76 30.29 -24.44
C ILE A 22 3.98 30.22 -23.15
N LEU A 23 3.57 31.37 -22.60
CA LEU A 23 2.77 31.42 -21.36
C LEU A 23 1.39 30.77 -21.55
N ALA A 24 0.70 31.02 -22.66
CA ALA A 24 -0.60 30.43 -22.96
C ALA A 24 -0.51 28.90 -23.01
N VAL A 25 0.51 28.34 -23.67
CA VAL A 25 0.75 26.89 -23.72
C VAL A 25 1.12 26.34 -22.32
N GLY A 26 1.91 27.08 -21.54
CA GLY A 26 2.23 26.72 -20.15
C GLY A 26 0.97 26.63 -19.28
N ILE A 27 0.09 27.61 -19.37
CA ILE A 27 -1.20 27.62 -18.64
C ILE A 27 -2.07 26.43 -19.08
N LEU A 28 -2.17 26.17 -20.37
CA LEU A 28 -2.97 25.07 -20.90
C LEU A 28 -2.44 23.71 -20.45
N ALA A 29 -1.12 23.53 -20.45
CA ALA A 29 -0.46 22.32 -19.92
C ALA A 29 -0.67 22.17 -18.42
N ALA A 30 -0.63 23.26 -17.64
CA ALA A 30 -0.94 23.26 -16.23
C ALA A 30 -2.37 22.78 -15.94
N LEU A 31 -3.34 23.31 -16.68
CA LEU A 31 -4.75 22.94 -16.53
C LEU A 31 -5.00 21.48 -16.93
N LEU A 32 -4.42 21.01 -18.02
CA LEU A 32 -4.54 19.62 -18.46
C LEU A 32 -3.96 18.65 -17.44
N LEU A 33 -2.73 18.87 -16.98
CA LEU A 33 -2.09 17.98 -16.01
C LEU A 33 -2.80 18.01 -14.64
N SER A 34 -3.26 19.17 -14.19
CA SER A 34 -4.05 19.28 -12.96
C SER A 34 -5.39 18.55 -13.09
N GLY A 35 -6.06 18.68 -14.25
CA GLY A 35 -7.33 18.00 -14.53
C GLY A 35 -7.16 16.48 -14.58
N VAL A 36 -6.14 15.99 -15.28
CA VAL A 36 -5.80 14.55 -15.30
C VAL A 36 -5.51 14.06 -13.88
N LYS A 37 -4.72 14.79 -13.11
CA LYS A 37 -4.44 14.43 -11.71
C LYS A 37 -5.70 14.37 -10.86
N TRP A 38 -6.63 15.30 -11.06
CA TRP A 38 -7.90 15.31 -10.36
C TRP A 38 -8.77 14.09 -10.71
N MET A 39 -8.85 13.73 -11.99
CA MET A 39 -9.66 12.60 -12.46
C MET A 39 -9.13 11.23 -12.00
N PHE A 40 -7.81 11.06 -11.91
CA PHE A 40 -7.17 9.79 -11.58
C PHE A 40 -6.57 9.71 -10.16
N SER A 41 -6.82 10.72 -9.32
CA SER A 41 -6.33 10.71 -7.94
C SER A 41 -7.38 10.11 -7.02
N ASP A 42 -7.02 9.05 -6.32
CA ASP A 42 -7.82 8.58 -5.18
C ASP A 42 -7.91 9.70 -4.13
N ASN A 43 -9.14 10.07 -3.80
CA ASN A 43 -9.43 11.17 -2.90
C ASN A 43 -9.19 10.83 -1.44
N THR A 44 -8.94 9.56 -1.14
CA THR A 44 -8.85 9.05 0.21
C THR A 44 -7.52 8.36 0.47
N VAL A 45 -7.05 8.44 1.70
CA VAL A 45 -5.96 7.64 2.23
C VAL A 45 -6.47 6.91 3.43
N LYS A 46 -6.25 5.62 3.47
CA LYS A 46 -6.47 4.83 4.67
C LYS A 46 -5.24 4.99 5.57
N THR A 47 -5.44 5.36 6.83
CA THR A 47 -4.37 5.50 7.83
C THR A 47 -4.63 4.56 8.99
N GLY A 48 -3.56 3.95 9.53
CA GLY A 48 -3.63 2.88 10.52
C GLY A 48 -3.78 1.52 9.85
N ASN A 49 -3.69 0.47 10.65
CA ASN A 49 -3.83 -0.92 10.20
C ASN A 49 -5.16 -1.51 10.70
N TYR A 50 -5.63 -2.57 10.03
CA TYR A 50 -6.60 -3.47 10.66
C TYR A 50 -5.85 -4.27 11.73
N THR A 51 -6.33 -4.21 12.95
CA THR A 51 -5.75 -4.94 14.07
C THR A 51 -6.85 -5.64 14.84
N PHE A 52 -6.68 -6.94 15.05
CA PHE A 52 -7.59 -7.78 15.84
C PHE A 52 -6.78 -8.40 16.96
N VAL A 53 -7.16 -8.10 18.20
CA VAL A 53 -6.45 -8.54 19.40
C VAL A 53 -7.33 -9.50 20.18
N ARG A 54 -6.74 -10.58 20.66
CA ARG A 54 -7.36 -11.50 21.62
C ARG A 54 -6.40 -11.72 22.76
N MET A 55 -6.81 -11.36 23.95
CA MET A 55 -6.12 -11.77 25.18
C MET A 55 -6.74 -13.06 25.67
N VAL A 56 -5.91 -14.06 25.87
CA VAL A 56 -6.33 -15.44 26.18
C VAL A 56 -5.69 -15.90 27.47
N SER A 57 -6.51 -16.39 28.42
CA SER A 57 -6.05 -17.10 29.59
C SER A 57 -5.94 -18.57 29.27
N VAL A 58 -4.87 -19.20 29.75
CA VAL A 58 -4.61 -20.64 29.63
C VAL A 58 -4.90 -21.29 30.96
N GLN A 59 -5.80 -22.25 30.97
CA GLN A 59 -6.04 -23.13 32.10
C GLN A 59 -5.38 -24.47 31.82
N ASN A 60 -4.62 -24.98 32.78
CA ASN A 60 -3.97 -26.28 32.71
C ASN A 60 -4.12 -26.96 34.04
N ASP A 61 -4.91 -28.00 34.10
CA ASP A 61 -5.20 -28.76 35.32
C ASP A 61 -4.09 -29.76 35.72
N ALA A 62 -3.01 -29.82 34.90
CA ALA A 62 -1.89 -30.71 35.17
C ALA A 62 -0.84 -30.01 36.06
N GLU A 63 -0.70 -30.45 37.30
CA GLU A 63 0.22 -29.88 38.33
C GLU A 63 1.71 -29.84 37.91
N ASN A 64 2.13 -30.47 36.82
CA ASN A 64 3.56 -30.65 36.49
C ASN A 64 3.98 -30.48 35.05
N ASN A 65 3.12 -30.06 34.10
CA ASN A 65 3.52 -29.83 32.72
C ASN A 65 3.48 -28.33 32.38
N GLN A 66 4.60 -27.66 32.56
CA GLN A 66 4.84 -26.38 31.90
C GLN A 66 4.92 -26.63 30.37
N PHE A 67 3.78 -26.75 29.74
CA PHE A 67 3.71 -26.76 28.30
C PHE A 67 4.07 -25.36 27.79
N ALA A 68 5.07 -25.26 26.93
CA ALA A 68 5.47 -23.98 26.33
C ALA A 68 4.43 -23.56 25.29
N VAL A 69 3.34 -22.97 25.75
CA VAL A 69 2.19 -22.55 24.91
C VAL A 69 2.65 -21.66 23.76
N ASP A 70 3.53 -20.71 24.03
CA ASP A 70 4.07 -19.77 23.01
C ASP A 70 4.87 -20.48 21.94
N ALA A 71 5.71 -21.44 22.29
CA ALA A 71 6.46 -22.23 21.31
C ALA A 71 5.52 -23.04 20.42
N PHE A 72 4.47 -23.59 21.01
CA PHE A 72 3.44 -24.33 20.28
C PHE A 72 2.63 -23.42 19.35
N LEU A 73 2.12 -22.30 19.83
CA LEU A 73 1.33 -21.35 19.05
C LEU A 73 2.09 -20.82 17.83
N ASN A 74 3.41 -20.64 17.96
CA ASN A 74 4.30 -20.24 16.88
C ASN A 74 4.81 -21.40 16.01
N SER A 75 4.41 -22.65 16.32
CA SER A 75 4.87 -23.82 15.58
C SER A 75 4.28 -23.92 14.18
N ALA A 76 5.01 -24.57 13.28
CA ALA A 76 4.52 -24.86 11.93
C ALA A 76 3.26 -25.75 11.96
N THR A 77 3.18 -26.68 12.92
CA THR A 77 2.02 -27.56 13.10
C THR A 77 0.75 -26.77 13.40
N ASN A 78 0.82 -25.79 14.30
CA ASN A 78 -0.32 -24.95 14.61
C ASN A 78 -0.82 -24.15 13.41
N TYR A 79 0.09 -23.49 12.67
CA TYR A 79 -0.28 -22.76 11.46
C TYR A 79 -0.83 -23.66 10.35
N TYR A 80 -0.26 -24.87 10.22
CA TYR A 80 -0.77 -25.85 9.25
C TYR A 80 -2.22 -26.24 9.56
N HIS A 81 -2.52 -26.63 10.81
CA HIS A 81 -3.87 -26.98 11.23
C HIS A 81 -4.83 -25.80 11.09
N PHE A 82 -4.38 -24.61 11.46
CA PHE A 82 -5.17 -23.39 11.28
C PHE A 82 -5.58 -23.16 9.82
N ILE A 83 -4.61 -23.25 8.87
CA ILE A 83 -4.90 -23.09 7.44
C ILE A 83 -5.90 -24.15 6.97
N LYS A 84 -5.67 -25.40 7.33
CA LYS A 84 -6.50 -26.53 6.86
C LYS A 84 -7.92 -26.52 7.41
N ASN A 85 -8.09 -26.01 8.61
CA ASN A 85 -9.35 -26.05 9.33
C ASN A 85 -10.11 -24.71 9.31
N THR A 86 -9.56 -23.67 8.66
CA THR A 86 -10.28 -22.41 8.49
C THR A 86 -11.21 -22.52 7.28
N PRO A 87 -12.53 -22.46 7.47
CA PRO A 87 -13.49 -22.52 6.36
C PRO A 87 -13.44 -21.25 5.52
N GLU A 88 -13.47 -21.37 4.19
CA GLU A 88 -13.48 -20.23 3.26
C GLU A 88 -14.69 -19.30 3.49
N GLU A 89 -15.83 -19.84 3.90
CA GLU A 89 -17.03 -19.07 4.24
C GLU A 89 -16.83 -18.16 5.46
N GLY A 90 -15.93 -18.56 6.39
CA GLY A 90 -15.56 -17.76 7.55
C GLY A 90 -14.50 -16.73 7.23
N PHE A 91 -13.45 -17.13 6.50
CA PHE A 91 -12.37 -16.24 6.07
C PHE A 91 -11.70 -16.76 4.78
N ASP A 92 -11.91 -16.05 3.67
CA ASP A 92 -11.23 -16.33 2.41
C ASP A 92 -9.91 -15.54 2.32
N PHE A 93 -8.81 -16.25 2.50
CA PHE A 93 -7.46 -15.68 2.39
C PHE A 93 -7.15 -15.10 1.00
N ALA A 94 -7.83 -15.55 -0.06
CA ALA A 94 -7.60 -15.03 -1.41
C ALA A 94 -8.11 -13.59 -1.60
N LEU A 95 -9.02 -13.13 -0.75
CA LEU A 95 -9.49 -11.73 -0.74
C LEU A 95 -8.50 -10.76 -0.10
N VAL A 96 -7.57 -11.26 0.72
CA VAL A 96 -6.51 -10.46 1.38
C VAL A 96 -5.13 -10.73 0.79
N ASP A 97 -4.96 -11.82 0.06
CA ASP A 97 -3.75 -12.13 -0.70
C ASP A 97 -4.11 -12.81 -2.02
N SER A 98 -4.10 -12.05 -3.10
CA SER A 98 -4.45 -12.56 -4.45
C SER A 98 -3.56 -13.71 -4.94
N ALA A 99 -2.40 -13.91 -4.32
CA ALA A 99 -1.49 -15.03 -4.60
C ALA A 99 -1.77 -16.26 -3.72
N TRP A 100 -2.68 -16.19 -2.75
CA TRP A 100 -2.90 -17.23 -1.74
C TRP A 100 -3.06 -18.64 -2.32
N LYS A 101 -3.93 -18.79 -3.32
CA LYS A 101 -4.21 -20.10 -3.95
C LYS A 101 -3.03 -20.66 -4.76
N ARG A 102 -2.04 -19.83 -5.08
CA ARG A 102 -0.80 -20.24 -5.79
C ARG A 102 0.35 -20.55 -4.86
N LYS A 103 0.27 -20.15 -3.61
CA LYS A 103 1.27 -20.42 -2.59
C LYS A 103 1.22 -21.87 -2.16
N ASN A 104 2.40 -22.48 -1.99
CA ASN A 104 2.50 -23.76 -1.30
C ASN A 104 2.26 -23.56 0.22
N ILE A 105 2.06 -24.66 0.93
CA ILE A 105 1.68 -24.60 2.35
C ILE A 105 2.72 -23.88 3.22
N ASN A 106 4.02 -24.00 2.92
CA ASN A 106 5.09 -23.33 3.66
C ASN A 106 5.05 -21.81 3.42
N GLU A 107 4.76 -21.39 2.20
CA GLU A 107 4.59 -19.96 1.85
C GLU A 107 3.35 -19.38 2.52
N GLN A 108 2.25 -20.14 2.60
CA GLN A 108 1.02 -19.75 3.31
C GLN A 108 1.29 -19.60 4.83
N MET A 109 1.98 -20.54 5.43
CA MET A 109 2.37 -20.46 6.85
C MET A 109 3.29 -19.26 7.12
N ASN A 110 4.27 -19.00 6.27
CA ASN A 110 5.18 -17.87 6.43
C ASN A 110 4.44 -16.52 6.28
N TRP A 111 3.50 -16.44 5.35
CA TRP A 111 2.64 -15.27 5.19
C TRP A 111 1.81 -15.02 6.46
N LEU A 112 1.15 -16.05 7.03
CA LEU A 112 0.41 -15.93 8.28
C LEU A 112 1.29 -15.52 9.46
N LYS A 113 2.49 -16.10 9.59
CA LYS A 113 3.46 -15.69 10.61
C LYS A 113 3.87 -14.23 10.52
N SER A 114 3.83 -13.63 9.33
CA SER A 114 4.07 -12.20 9.14
C SER A 114 2.88 -11.31 9.55
N LYS A 115 1.70 -11.89 9.74
CA LYS A 115 0.46 -11.18 10.08
C LYS A 115 0.01 -11.42 11.52
N ILE A 116 0.38 -12.56 12.10
CA ILE A 116 -0.03 -12.97 13.45
C ILE A 116 1.18 -12.85 14.38
N HIS A 117 1.04 -12.01 15.39
CA HIS A 117 2.02 -11.85 16.46
C HIS A 117 1.46 -12.40 17.75
N ILE A 118 2.26 -13.21 18.42
CA ILE A 118 1.88 -13.85 19.68
C ILE A 118 2.86 -13.38 20.75
N SER A 119 2.32 -12.85 21.83
CA SER A 119 3.08 -12.39 22.99
C SER A 119 2.58 -13.10 24.24
N SER A 120 3.47 -13.73 24.98
CA SER A 120 3.11 -14.33 26.28
C SER A 120 3.31 -13.34 27.42
N PHE A 121 2.41 -13.38 28.39
CA PHE A 121 2.48 -12.61 29.61
C PHE A 121 2.88 -13.50 30.78
N HIS A 122 3.39 -12.88 31.84
CA HIS A 122 3.68 -13.57 33.06
C HIS A 122 2.41 -14.23 33.66
N GLY A 123 2.46 -15.54 33.83
CA GLY A 123 1.32 -16.35 34.18
C GLY A 123 0.81 -17.16 32.99
N ASN A 124 -0.41 -17.61 33.09
CA ASN A 124 -1.04 -18.44 32.07
C ASN A 124 -1.86 -17.60 31.10
N ALA A 125 -1.24 -16.61 30.48
CA ALA A 125 -1.93 -15.76 29.50
C ALA A 125 -1.03 -15.45 28.30
N PHE A 126 -1.65 -15.30 27.12
CA PHE A 126 -1.01 -14.82 25.91
C PHE A 126 -1.93 -13.88 25.14
N GLU A 127 -1.33 -13.06 24.30
CA GLU A 127 -2.04 -12.18 23.37
C GLU A 127 -1.78 -12.63 21.94
N VAL A 128 -2.84 -12.70 21.17
CA VAL A 128 -2.80 -12.89 19.71
C VAL A 128 -3.18 -11.58 19.06
N VAL A 129 -2.29 -11.06 18.23
CA VAL A 129 -2.51 -9.83 17.48
C VAL A 129 -2.40 -10.11 15.99
N ILE A 130 -3.47 -9.91 15.26
CA ILE A 130 -3.49 -10.07 13.80
C ILE A 130 -3.49 -8.70 13.15
N HIS A 131 -2.50 -8.43 12.30
CA HIS A 131 -2.34 -7.17 11.60
C HIS A 131 -2.48 -7.33 10.10
N PHE A 132 -3.26 -6.41 9.49
CA PHE A 132 -3.30 -6.24 8.04
C PHE A 132 -3.07 -4.78 7.66
N ASP A 133 -2.33 -4.58 6.57
CA ASP A 133 -2.17 -3.26 5.97
C ASP A 133 -3.52 -2.66 5.54
N PRO A 134 -3.68 -1.34 5.60
CA PRO A 134 -4.95 -0.70 5.24
C PRO A 134 -5.35 -0.91 3.78
N ASN A 135 -4.39 -1.22 2.91
CA ASN A 135 -4.59 -1.42 1.47
C ASN A 135 -4.49 -2.89 1.03
N ILE A 136 -4.49 -3.84 1.98
CA ILE A 136 -4.34 -5.27 1.66
C ILE A 136 -5.52 -5.82 0.86
N THR A 137 -6.69 -5.23 0.99
CA THR A 137 -7.89 -5.58 0.22
C THR A 137 -8.59 -4.32 -0.28
N ASN A 138 -9.23 -4.42 -1.46
CA ASN A 138 -10.10 -3.38 -1.98
C ASN A 138 -11.48 -3.36 -1.27
N ASP A 139 -11.91 -4.49 -0.74
CA ASP A 139 -13.13 -4.57 0.08
C ASP A 139 -12.81 -4.22 1.55
N VAL A 140 -13.05 -2.95 1.88
CA VAL A 140 -12.85 -2.41 3.24
C VAL A 140 -13.75 -3.09 4.26
N GLU A 141 -14.96 -3.48 3.86
CA GLU A 141 -15.94 -4.12 4.71
C GLU A 141 -15.61 -5.59 4.99
N TYR A 142 -14.84 -6.24 4.11
CA TYR A 142 -14.49 -7.64 4.28
C TYR A 142 -13.76 -7.90 5.59
N LEU A 143 -12.62 -7.21 5.82
CA LEU A 143 -11.85 -7.37 7.06
C LEU A 143 -12.62 -6.88 8.28
N ASN A 144 -13.48 -5.87 8.12
CA ASN A 144 -14.32 -5.42 9.21
C ASN A 144 -15.29 -6.50 9.68
N ARG A 145 -15.86 -7.28 8.77
CA ARG A 145 -16.82 -8.37 9.08
C ARG A 145 -16.16 -9.68 9.50
N HIS A 146 -15.05 -10.03 8.85
CA HIS A 146 -14.45 -11.37 8.99
C HIS A 146 -13.17 -11.42 9.83
N GLY A 147 -12.57 -10.27 10.15
CA GLY A 147 -11.31 -10.23 10.92
C GLY A 147 -11.45 -10.75 12.35
N ASP A 148 -12.58 -10.49 12.99
CA ASP A 148 -12.89 -11.04 14.32
C ASP A 148 -13.01 -12.56 14.28
N PHE A 149 -13.71 -13.09 13.26
CA PHE A 149 -13.79 -14.53 13.04
C PHE A 149 -12.39 -15.15 12.87
N LEU A 150 -11.51 -14.51 12.10
CA LEU A 150 -10.15 -15.03 11.89
C LEU A 150 -9.38 -15.14 13.21
N ALA A 151 -9.45 -14.10 14.07
CA ALA A 151 -8.77 -14.09 15.35
C ALA A 151 -9.35 -15.14 16.31
N ASP A 152 -10.66 -15.24 16.40
CA ASP A 152 -11.33 -16.25 17.25
C ASP A 152 -11.06 -17.67 16.75
N ASN A 153 -11.07 -17.87 15.43
CA ASN A 153 -10.78 -19.17 14.84
C ASN A 153 -9.32 -19.57 15.05
N PHE A 154 -8.37 -18.63 15.01
CA PHE A 154 -6.97 -18.94 15.35
C PHE A 154 -6.84 -19.48 16.76
N VAL A 155 -7.41 -18.79 17.75
CA VAL A 155 -7.41 -19.24 19.14
C VAL A 155 -8.05 -20.62 19.29
N LYS A 156 -9.25 -20.81 18.70
CA LYS A 156 -9.99 -22.07 18.77
C LYS A 156 -9.27 -23.24 18.09
N GLN A 157 -8.67 -23.04 16.94
CA GLN A 157 -7.92 -24.10 16.25
C GLN A 157 -6.62 -24.42 16.99
N SER A 158 -5.96 -23.39 17.55
CA SER A 158 -4.78 -23.59 18.42
C SER A 158 -5.11 -24.40 19.67
N GLU A 159 -6.25 -24.13 20.32
CA GLU A 159 -6.71 -24.92 21.45
C GLU A 159 -6.94 -26.38 21.07
N LYS A 160 -7.67 -26.63 19.98
CA LYS A 160 -7.89 -28.00 19.50
C LYS A 160 -6.60 -28.75 19.20
N THR A 161 -5.66 -28.08 18.53
CA THR A 161 -4.39 -28.71 18.18
C THR A 161 -3.52 -29.00 19.40
N ILE A 162 -3.54 -28.12 20.42
CA ILE A 162 -2.79 -28.37 21.68
C ILE A 162 -3.43 -29.51 22.49
N GLN A 163 -4.75 -29.61 22.46
CA GLN A 163 -5.47 -30.68 23.17
C GLN A 163 -5.19 -32.10 22.62
N GLU A 164 -4.68 -32.21 21.38
CA GLU A 164 -4.21 -33.51 20.85
C GLU A 164 -3.01 -34.06 21.62
N VAL A 165 -2.19 -33.18 22.20
CA VAL A 165 -0.98 -33.54 22.95
C VAL A 165 -1.08 -33.25 24.46
N ALA A 166 -1.97 -32.33 24.84
CA ALA A 166 -2.21 -31.90 26.22
C ALA A 166 -3.72 -31.68 26.43
N PRO A 167 -4.49 -32.76 26.65
CA PRO A 167 -5.97 -32.71 26.69
C PRO A 167 -6.56 -31.81 27.77
N ASN A 168 -5.81 -31.58 28.86
CA ASN A 168 -6.24 -30.75 29.99
C ASN A 168 -6.00 -29.25 29.80
N VAL A 169 -5.45 -28.84 28.65
CA VAL A 169 -5.24 -27.42 28.36
C VAL A 169 -6.51 -26.85 27.71
N SER A 170 -6.98 -25.73 28.26
CA SER A 170 -8.09 -24.98 27.68
C SER A 170 -7.78 -23.49 27.59
N PHE A 171 -8.39 -22.84 26.62
CA PHE A 171 -8.22 -21.41 26.35
C PHE A 171 -9.51 -20.66 26.63
N SER A 172 -9.39 -19.52 27.30
CA SER A 172 -10.51 -18.63 27.57
C SER A 172 -10.16 -17.22 27.08
N VAL A 173 -10.92 -16.70 26.12
CA VAL A 173 -10.74 -15.32 25.67
C VAL A 173 -11.22 -14.36 26.75
N VAL A 174 -10.28 -13.57 27.28
CA VAL A 174 -10.53 -12.62 28.37
C VAL A 174 -10.92 -11.25 27.84
N SER A 175 -10.26 -10.81 26.75
CA SER A 175 -10.62 -9.57 26.07
C SER A 175 -10.45 -9.68 24.56
N SER A 176 -11.25 -8.88 23.87
CA SER A 176 -11.24 -8.77 22.39
C SER A 176 -11.22 -7.30 22.03
N GLU A 177 -10.21 -6.88 21.26
CA GLU A 177 -10.09 -5.51 20.78
C GLU A 177 -9.95 -5.50 19.27
N LYS A 178 -10.41 -4.41 18.65
CA LYS A 178 -10.39 -4.23 17.20
C LYS A 178 -10.10 -2.80 16.84
N THR A 179 -9.15 -2.62 15.94
CA THR A 179 -8.86 -1.33 15.32
C THR A 179 -9.06 -1.43 13.81
N ILE A 180 -9.74 -0.44 13.25
CA ILE A 180 -10.01 -0.35 11.80
C ILE A 180 -9.31 0.91 11.27
N PRO A 181 -8.70 0.86 10.07
CA PRO A 181 -8.11 2.04 9.46
C PRO A 181 -9.10 3.18 9.32
N ARG A 182 -8.65 4.39 9.58
CA ARG A 182 -9.43 5.60 9.32
C ARG A 182 -9.23 6.01 7.87
N VAL A 183 -10.34 6.32 7.20
CA VAL A 183 -10.31 6.91 5.88
C VAL A 183 -10.22 8.43 6.04
N ILE A 184 -9.14 9.01 5.55
CA ILE A 184 -8.91 10.47 5.59
C ILE A 184 -8.95 10.98 4.15
N GLU A 185 -9.72 12.03 3.90
CA GLU A 185 -9.69 12.72 2.62
C GLU A 185 -8.34 13.40 2.39
N LYS A 186 -7.72 13.11 1.27
CA LYS A 186 -6.49 13.81 0.85
C LYS A 186 -6.79 15.26 0.55
N ASN A 187 -5.94 16.16 1.00
CA ASN A 187 -5.97 17.54 0.54
C ASN A 187 -5.50 17.60 -0.92
N GLN A 188 -6.44 17.34 -1.84
CA GLN A 188 -6.20 17.34 -3.28
C GLN A 188 -5.70 18.68 -3.80
N LYS A 189 -6.15 19.81 -3.19
CA LYS A 189 -5.78 21.15 -3.63
C LYS A 189 -4.27 21.33 -3.70
N SER A 190 -3.54 20.88 -2.68
CA SER A 190 -2.07 20.97 -2.66
C SER A 190 -1.39 20.12 -3.75
N ALA A 191 -1.92 18.91 -3.99
CA ALA A 191 -1.38 18.02 -5.02
C ALA A 191 -1.65 18.56 -6.43
N MET A 192 -2.85 19.11 -6.67
CA MET A 192 -3.24 19.74 -7.94
C MET A 192 -2.37 20.95 -8.25
N VAL A 193 -2.15 21.83 -7.26
CA VAL A 193 -1.30 23.02 -7.41
C VAL A 193 0.14 22.63 -7.79
N LYS A 194 0.72 21.65 -7.09
CA LYS A 194 2.08 21.16 -7.40
C LYS A 194 2.16 20.60 -8.82
N THR A 195 1.19 19.79 -9.24
CA THR A 195 1.13 19.21 -10.58
C THR A 195 0.91 20.29 -11.65
N GLY A 196 0.08 21.29 -11.36
CA GLY A 196 -0.13 22.45 -12.22
C GLY A 196 1.15 23.26 -12.45
N ILE A 197 1.92 23.52 -11.38
CA ILE A 197 3.20 24.25 -11.49
C ILE A 197 4.18 23.47 -12.39
N ILE A 198 4.31 22.16 -12.19
CA ILE A 198 5.17 21.33 -13.05
C ILE A 198 4.70 21.38 -14.49
N GLY A 199 3.39 21.24 -14.72
CA GLY A 199 2.79 21.32 -16.05
C GLY A 199 3.07 22.64 -16.74
N PHE A 200 2.97 23.75 -16.02
CA PHE A 200 3.27 25.08 -16.51
C PHE A 200 4.72 25.18 -17.04
N PHE A 201 5.70 24.79 -16.24
CA PHE A 201 7.10 24.85 -16.65
C PHE A 201 7.41 23.91 -17.84
N VAL A 202 6.87 22.69 -17.82
CA VAL A 202 7.04 21.73 -18.93
C VAL A 202 6.44 22.28 -20.21
N GLY A 203 5.25 22.87 -20.14
CA GLY A 203 4.60 23.50 -21.29
C GLY A 203 5.39 24.70 -21.86
N CYS A 204 5.88 25.57 -20.98
CA CYS A 204 6.69 26.72 -21.37
C CYS A 204 7.99 26.30 -22.04
N ILE A 205 8.74 25.38 -21.43
CA ILE A 205 10.03 24.88 -21.96
C ILE A 205 9.80 24.16 -23.30
N GLY A 206 8.79 23.29 -23.37
CA GLY A 206 8.46 22.55 -24.59
C GLY A 206 8.09 23.49 -25.75
N MET A 207 7.26 24.51 -25.51
CA MET A 207 6.89 25.47 -26.54
C MET A 207 8.06 26.34 -27.00
N ALA A 208 8.90 26.82 -26.06
CA ALA A 208 10.10 27.56 -26.39
C ALA A 208 11.05 26.73 -27.27
N ALA A 209 11.24 25.45 -26.96
CA ALA A 209 12.04 24.52 -27.74
C ALA A 209 11.48 24.32 -29.17
N ILE A 210 10.17 24.14 -29.30
CA ILE A 210 9.50 23.97 -30.60
C ILE A 210 9.70 25.22 -31.49
N ILE A 211 9.47 26.40 -30.93
CA ILE A 211 9.63 27.66 -31.68
C ILE A 211 11.09 27.83 -32.11
N PHE A 212 12.04 27.55 -31.23
CA PHE A 212 13.46 27.61 -31.50
C PHE A 212 13.88 26.65 -32.66
N LEU A 213 13.45 25.38 -32.57
CA LEU A 213 13.73 24.39 -33.59
C LEU A 213 13.12 24.77 -34.97
N HIS A 214 11.91 25.32 -34.95
CA HIS A 214 11.28 25.81 -36.20
C HIS A 214 12.08 26.94 -36.84
N ARG A 215 12.59 27.87 -36.04
CA ARG A 215 13.45 28.97 -36.51
C ARG A 215 14.76 28.45 -37.08
N LEU A 216 15.42 27.52 -36.41
CA LEU A 216 16.65 26.89 -36.90
C LEU A 216 16.45 26.19 -38.25
N ARG A 217 15.32 25.49 -38.42
CA ARG A 217 14.98 24.86 -39.70
C ARG A 217 14.83 25.89 -40.84
N LYS A 218 14.16 27.01 -40.60
CA LYS A 218 14.02 28.09 -41.57
C LYS A 218 15.35 28.73 -41.96
N MET A 219 16.24 28.96 -40.99
CA MET A 219 17.58 29.48 -41.25
C MET A 219 18.42 28.52 -42.10
N ASN A 220 18.35 27.21 -41.81
CA ASN A 220 19.07 26.19 -42.57
C ASN A 220 18.57 26.07 -44.03
N GLN A 221 17.26 26.26 -44.25
CA GLN A 221 16.67 26.30 -45.59
C GLN A 221 17.09 27.52 -46.38
N SER A 222 17.16 28.71 -45.77
CA SER A 222 17.60 29.94 -46.42
C SER A 222 19.07 29.91 -46.79
N LEU A 223 19.91 29.23 -46.03
CA LEU A 223 21.34 29.01 -46.35
C LEU A 223 21.52 28.09 -47.56
N LYS A 224 20.70 27.01 -47.66
CA LYS A 224 20.75 26.09 -48.81
C LYS A 224 20.31 26.75 -50.15
N VAL A 225 19.43 27.74 -50.11
CA VAL A 225 18.97 28.48 -51.30
C VAL A 225 20.01 29.49 -51.75
N LYS A 226 20.86 30.01 -50.86
CA LYS A 226 21.93 30.97 -51.22
C LYS A 226 23.20 30.32 -51.78
N ILE A 227 23.34 29.00 -51.70
CA ILE A 227 24.52 28.24 -52.18
C ILE A 227 24.25 27.59 -53.55
N LYS A 228 23.02 27.67 -54.07
CA LYS A 228 22.67 27.35 -55.43
C LYS A 228 22.59 28.63 -56.26
#